data_deb7bbee81b06de1005d192af8979049
#
_entry.id   deb7bbee81b06de1005d192af8979049
#
_cell.length_a   1.000
_cell.length_b   1.000
_cell.length_c   1.000
_cell.angle_alpha   90.00
_cell.angle_beta   90.00
_cell.angle_gamma   90.00
#
_symmetry.space_group_name_H-M   'P 1'
#
loop_
_entity.id
_entity.type
_entity.pdbx_description
1 polymer ?
#
loop_
_entity_poly.entity_id
_entity_poly.type
_entity_poly.pdbx_seq_one_letter_code
_entity_poly.pdbx_strand_id
1 'polypeptide(L)'
;MNQKPVFEQLASLSFLPLYTKVVTASLQLDIYSHLSEKTTAKSLAGRLGWHETNSEYFLEGLTALGFVVKEGESFRNSEEAEKYLVKGKPEYLGGFIQYYIMNEGSMPFDVIKLVTEGPQPMQQQANQQALDFAAMGEIMRQAQEGYRQRELLKIVRSLPENEQIKSILDLGCGTGLLGMSVVKDAPAGQVPLST
;
A
#
# COMPACT_ATOMS: atom_id res chain seq x y z
N MET A 1 13.11 16.02 14.36
CA MET A 1 13.24 15.13 13.19
C MET A 1 14.67 15.24 12.69
N ASN A 2 15.48 14.19 12.84
CA ASN A 2 16.81 14.17 12.22
C ASN A 2 16.62 13.99 10.71
N GLN A 3 16.77 15.07 9.95
CA GLN A 3 16.78 14.96 8.49
C GLN A 3 18.06 14.24 8.05
N LYS A 4 17.91 13.23 7.18
CA LYS A 4 19.06 12.58 6.56
C LYS A 4 19.90 13.61 5.78
N PRO A 5 21.24 13.48 5.74
CA PRO A 5 22.06 14.33 4.89
C PRO A 5 21.57 14.36 3.45
N VAL A 6 21.67 15.52 2.78
CA VAL A 6 21.17 15.69 1.40
C VAL A 6 21.78 14.66 0.44
N PHE A 7 23.05 14.33 0.61
CA PHE A 7 23.71 13.31 -0.21
C PHE A 7 23.05 11.94 -0.09
N GLU A 8 22.71 11.50 1.13
CA GLU A 8 22.02 10.22 1.35
C GLU A 8 20.62 10.22 0.75
N GLN A 9 19.93 11.37 0.78
CA GLN A 9 18.61 11.52 0.13
C GLN A 9 18.76 11.36 -1.39
N LEU A 10 19.69 12.06 -2.02
CA LEU A 10 19.95 11.99 -3.46
C LEU A 10 20.37 10.59 -3.89
N ALA A 11 21.25 9.92 -3.13
CA ALA A 11 21.66 8.55 -3.39
C ALA A 11 20.45 7.60 -3.31
N SER A 12 19.57 7.74 -2.30
CA SER A 12 18.35 6.95 -2.18
C SER A 12 17.43 7.15 -3.37
N LEU A 13 17.24 8.39 -3.84
CA LEU A 13 16.41 8.69 -5.00
C LEU A 13 16.88 7.99 -6.28
N SER A 14 18.19 7.81 -6.45
CA SER A 14 18.76 7.12 -7.61
C SER A 14 18.35 5.65 -7.72
N PHE A 15 18.04 5.01 -6.61
CA PHE A 15 17.63 3.60 -6.54
C PHE A 15 16.12 3.39 -6.52
N LEU A 16 15.32 4.44 -6.28
CA LEU A 16 13.85 4.31 -6.21
C LEU A 16 13.24 3.63 -7.45
N PRO A 17 13.64 3.93 -8.71
CA PRO A 17 13.09 3.26 -9.88
C PRO A 17 13.35 1.75 -9.88
N LEU A 18 14.52 1.30 -9.38
CA LEU A 18 14.84 -0.12 -9.25
C LEU A 18 13.97 -0.76 -8.15
N TYR A 19 13.87 -0.14 -6.99
CA TYR A 19 13.04 -0.63 -5.89
C TYR A 19 11.58 -0.77 -6.33
N THR A 20 11.05 0.23 -7.01
CA THR A 20 9.69 0.20 -7.57
C THR A 20 9.48 -1.01 -8.48
N LYS A 21 10.42 -1.27 -9.40
CA LYS A 21 10.35 -2.44 -10.31
C LYS A 21 10.39 -3.77 -9.56
N VAL A 22 11.27 -3.92 -8.57
CA VAL A 22 11.38 -5.14 -7.76
C VAL A 22 10.09 -5.37 -6.98
N VAL A 23 9.55 -4.34 -6.32
CA VAL A 23 8.30 -4.43 -5.55
C VAL A 23 7.12 -4.73 -6.48
N THR A 24 7.03 -4.05 -7.63
CA THR A 24 5.97 -4.33 -8.61
C THR A 24 6.02 -5.79 -9.10
N ALA A 25 7.21 -6.27 -9.45
CA ALA A 25 7.40 -7.65 -9.88
C ALA A 25 7.01 -8.64 -8.76
N SER A 26 7.36 -8.36 -7.51
CA SER A 26 7.00 -9.24 -6.38
C SER A 26 5.49 -9.36 -6.18
N LEU A 27 4.75 -8.28 -6.36
CA LEU A 27 3.28 -8.27 -6.28
C LEU A 27 2.63 -8.97 -7.48
N GLN A 28 3.15 -8.74 -8.70
CA GLN A 28 2.65 -9.38 -9.91
C GLN A 28 2.86 -10.89 -9.91
N LEU A 29 4.02 -11.34 -9.44
CA LEU A 29 4.38 -12.75 -9.29
C LEU A 29 3.72 -13.41 -8.07
N ASP A 30 3.02 -12.65 -7.25
CA ASP A 30 2.39 -13.13 -6.00
C ASP A 30 3.37 -13.88 -5.08
N ILE A 31 4.61 -13.39 -5.03
CA ILE A 31 5.70 -14.10 -4.35
C ILE A 31 5.41 -14.33 -2.86
N TYR A 32 4.74 -13.38 -2.23
CA TYR A 32 4.45 -13.43 -0.79
C TYR A 32 3.50 -14.56 -0.42
N SER A 33 2.51 -14.88 -1.27
CA SER A 33 1.65 -16.06 -1.07
C SER A 33 2.43 -17.38 -1.15
N HIS A 34 3.52 -17.39 -1.91
CA HIS A 34 4.40 -18.56 -2.02
C HIS A 34 5.43 -18.68 -0.91
N LEU A 35 5.68 -17.60 -0.16
CA LEU A 35 6.63 -17.52 0.95
C LEU A 35 5.98 -17.52 2.33
N SER A 36 4.66 -17.74 2.42
CA SER A 36 3.98 -17.94 3.72
C SER A 36 4.52 -19.19 4.43
N GLU A 37 4.99 -20.17 3.66
CA GLU A 37 5.77 -21.27 4.18
C GLU A 37 7.24 -21.13 3.75
N LYS A 38 8.15 -21.44 4.66
CA LYS A 38 9.58 -21.41 4.42
C LYS A 38 9.98 -22.33 3.27
N THR A 39 10.68 -21.80 2.26
CA THR A 39 11.11 -22.59 1.08
C THR A 39 12.47 -22.12 0.56
N THR A 40 13.16 -22.95 -0.23
CA THR A 40 14.40 -22.55 -0.92
C THR A 40 14.09 -21.94 -2.28
N ALA A 41 14.98 -21.09 -2.82
CA ALA A 41 14.85 -20.54 -4.16
C ALA A 41 14.72 -21.63 -5.23
N LYS A 42 15.49 -22.71 -5.10
CA LYS A 42 15.46 -23.86 -6.00
C LYS A 42 14.09 -24.56 -6.00
N SER A 43 13.53 -24.83 -4.81
CA SER A 43 12.23 -25.47 -4.67
C SER A 43 11.12 -24.59 -5.23
N LEU A 44 11.18 -23.28 -4.95
CA LEU A 44 10.22 -22.31 -5.46
C LEU A 44 10.29 -22.22 -6.99
N ALA A 45 11.49 -22.04 -7.55
CA ALA A 45 11.72 -21.97 -8.98
C ALA A 45 11.22 -23.23 -9.71
N GLY A 46 11.53 -24.42 -9.18
CA GLY A 46 11.06 -25.69 -9.74
C GLY A 46 9.55 -25.83 -9.75
N ARG A 47 8.88 -25.38 -8.67
CA ARG A 47 7.40 -25.42 -8.57
C ARG A 47 6.70 -24.46 -9.51
N LEU A 48 7.31 -23.28 -9.76
CA LEU A 48 6.71 -22.20 -10.54
C LEU A 48 7.22 -22.15 -12.00
N GLY A 49 8.17 -23.01 -12.36
CA GLY A 49 8.79 -23.00 -13.68
C GLY A 49 9.68 -21.78 -13.93
N TRP A 50 10.29 -21.23 -12.87
CA TRP A 50 11.13 -20.04 -12.95
C TRP A 50 12.61 -20.39 -13.11
N HIS A 51 13.42 -19.42 -13.52
CA HIS A 51 14.86 -19.57 -13.61
C HIS A 51 15.49 -19.59 -12.20
N GLU A 52 16.14 -20.70 -11.82
CA GLU A 52 16.62 -20.96 -10.45
C GLU A 52 17.51 -19.82 -9.93
N THR A 53 18.58 -19.50 -10.63
CA THR A 53 19.56 -18.47 -10.22
C THR A 53 18.92 -17.07 -10.12
N ASN A 54 18.07 -16.70 -11.08
CA ASN A 54 17.42 -15.39 -11.04
C ASN A 54 16.38 -15.29 -9.92
N SER A 55 15.72 -16.40 -9.61
CA SER A 55 14.81 -16.49 -8.46
C SER A 55 15.54 -16.27 -7.14
N GLU A 56 16.75 -16.84 -7.00
CA GLU A 56 17.59 -16.63 -5.82
C GLU A 56 17.98 -15.15 -5.70
N TYR A 57 18.52 -14.54 -6.77
CA TYR A 57 18.87 -13.11 -6.75
C TYR A 57 17.66 -12.21 -6.48
N PHE A 58 16.49 -12.56 -6.98
CA PHE A 58 15.27 -11.83 -6.71
C PHE A 58 14.87 -11.89 -5.22
N LEU A 59 14.92 -13.07 -4.62
CA LEU A 59 14.66 -13.26 -3.20
C LEU A 59 15.70 -12.57 -2.30
N GLU A 60 16.97 -12.57 -2.70
CA GLU A 60 18.01 -11.77 -2.04
C GLU A 60 17.73 -10.27 -2.11
N GLY A 61 17.28 -9.79 -3.27
CA GLY A 61 16.86 -8.40 -3.44
C GLY A 61 15.70 -8.03 -2.51
N LEU A 62 14.69 -8.89 -2.40
CA LEU A 62 13.57 -8.70 -1.47
C LEU A 62 14.01 -8.79 0.00
N THR A 63 15.05 -9.61 0.29
CA THR A 63 15.65 -9.68 1.63
C THR A 63 16.36 -8.38 1.98
N ALA A 64 17.14 -7.84 1.05
CA ALA A 64 17.83 -6.55 1.23
C ALA A 64 16.82 -5.39 1.44
N LEU A 65 15.63 -5.47 0.85
CA LEU A 65 14.53 -4.51 1.04
C LEU A 65 13.72 -4.77 2.32
N GLY A 66 13.96 -5.85 3.06
CA GLY A 66 13.26 -6.19 4.30
C GLY A 66 11.90 -6.85 4.13
N PHE A 67 11.50 -7.19 2.91
CA PHE A 67 10.22 -7.90 2.66
C PHE A 67 10.32 -9.40 2.93
N VAL A 68 11.50 -9.96 2.77
CA VAL A 68 11.78 -11.38 2.94
C VAL A 68 12.88 -11.57 3.99
N VAL A 69 12.82 -12.66 4.72
CA VAL A 69 13.84 -13.09 5.67
C VAL A 69 14.52 -14.35 5.12
N LYS A 70 15.85 -14.32 5.05
CA LYS A 70 16.66 -15.48 4.70
C LYS A 70 17.15 -16.20 5.95
N GLU A 71 16.96 -17.50 6.01
CA GLU A 71 17.42 -18.37 7.09
C GLU A 71 18.15 -19.59 6.50
N GLY A 72 19.49 -19.52 6.47
CA GLY A 72 20.31 -20.46 5.73
C GLY A 72 20.06 -20.36 4.22
N GLU A 73 19.63 -21.43 3.58
CA GLU A 73 19.26 -21.46 2.15
C GLU A 73 17.78 -21.19 1.91
N SER A 74 17.00 -21.01 2.95
CA SER A 74 15.55 -20.84 2.86
C SER A 74 15.12 -19.40 3.05
N PHE A 75 13.98 -19.08 2.45
CA PHE A 75 13.34 -17.76 2.48
C PHE A 75 11.93 -17.88 3.02
N ARG A 76 11.47 -16.86 3.72
CA ARG A 76 10.09 -16.68 4.16
C ARG A 76 9.74 -15.19 4.19
N ASN A 77 8.47 -14.86 4.25
CA ASN A 77 8.05 -13.49 4.44
C ASN A 77 8.58 -12.90 5.76
N SER A 78 8.87 -11.61 5.77
CA SER A 78 8.92 -10.85 7.02
C SER A 78 7.51 -10.76 7.62
N GLU A 79 7.40 -10.44 8.92
CA GLU A 79 6.08 -10.30 9.60
C GLU A 79 5.19 -9.26 8.90
N GLU A 80 5.78 -8.15 8.48
CA GLU A 80 5.08 -7.08 7.76
C GLU A 80 4.63 -7.55 6.36
N ALA A 81 5.51 -8.23 5.61
CA ALA A 81 5.16 -8.74 4.30
C ALA A 81 4.08 -9.84 4.39
N GLU A 82 4.17 -10.74 5.38
CA GLU A 82 3.16 -11.77 5.62
C GLU A 82 1.79 -11.16 5.89
N LYS A 83 1.76 -10.05 6.62
CA LYS A 83 0.54 -9.37 7.01
C LYS A 83 -0.08 -8.56 5.87
N TYR A 84 0.74 -7.77 5.16
CA TYR A 84 0.25 -6.76 4.23
C TYR A 84 0.34 -7.14 2.76
N LEU A 85 1.12 -8.16 2.39
CA LEU A 85 1.41 -8.47 0.99
C LEU A 85 0.94 -9.87 0.55
N VAL A 86 0.48 -10.72 1.48
CA VAL A 86 -0.12 -12.02 1.15
C VAL A 86 -1.58 -11.82 0.75
N LYS A 87 -1.93 -12.26 -0.46
CA LYS A 87 -3.31 -12.17 -0.97
C LYS A 87 -4.29 -12.94 -0.08
N GLY A 88 -5.48 -12.37 0.10
CA GLY A 88 -6.54 -12.96 0.92
C GLY A 88 -6.43 -12.66 2.41
N LYS A 89 -5.36 -12.04 2.88
CA LYS A 89 -5.27 -11.56 4.26
C LYS A 89 -6.16 -10.32 4.46
N PRO A 90 -6.77 -10.14 5.65
CA PRO A 90 -7.62 -8.97 5.93
C PRO A 90 -6.91 -7.63 5.77
N GLU A 91 -5.60 -7.60 6.03
CA GLU A 91 -4.79 -6.38 5.92
C GLU A 91 -4.04 -6.26 4.59
N TYR A 92 -4.39 -7.04 3.58
CA TYR A 92 -3.71 -7.03 2.28
C TYR A 92 -3.74 -5.64 1.62
N LEU A 93 -2.56 -5.13 1.29
CA LEU A 93 -2.36 -3.81 0.66
C LEU A 93 -1.75 -3.89 -0.75
N GLY A 94 -1.42 -5.10 -1.22
CA GLY A 94 -0.69 -5.27 -2.49
C GLY A 94 -1.41 -4.66 -3.68
N GLY A 95 -2.73 -4.78 -3.78
CA GLY A 95 -3.53 -4.17 -4.84
C GLY A 95 -3.48 -2.63 -4.82
N PHE A 96 -3.55 -2.03 -3.62
CA PHE A 96 -3.44 -0.58 -3.44
C PHE A 96 -2.04 -0.07 -3.85
N ILE A 97 -0.98 -0.75 -3.39
CA ILE A 97 0.40 -0.39 -3.73
C ILE A 97 0.62 -0.51 -5.24
N GLN A 98 0.20 -1.62 -5.84
CA GLN A 98 0.34 -1.87 -7.27
C GLN A 98 -0.40 -0.82 -8.10
N TYR A 99 -1.61 -0.44 -7.72
CA TYR A 99 -2.38 0.60 -8.40
C TYR A 99 -1.63 1.94 -8.44
N TYR A 100 -1.10 2.39 -7.30
CA TYR A 100 -0.37 3.66 -7.24
C TYR A 100 0.95 3.61 -8.03
N ILE A 101 1.71 2.53 -7.93
CA ILE A 101 2.97 2.37 -8.68
C ILE A 101 2.70 2.33 -10.20
N MET A 102 1.70 1.59 -10.64
CA MET A 102 1.41 1.45 -12.08
C MET A 102 0.81 2.72 -12.69
N ASN A 103 0.15 3.54 -11.89
CA ASN A 103 -0.47 4.78 -12.34
C ASN A 103 0.38 6.03 -12.04
N GLU A 104 1.63 5.88 -11.63
CA GLU A 104 2.54 7.00 -11.35
C GLU A 104 2.66 7.94 -12.55
N GLY A 105 2.76 7.39 -13.77
CA GLY A 105 2.82 8.17 -15.01
C GLY A 105 1.49 8.84 -15.42
N SER A 106 0.38 8.51 -14.77
CA SER A 106 -0.94 9.08 -15.02
C SER A 106 -1.31 10.19 -14.04
N MET A 107 -0.44 10.51 -13.08
CA MET A 107 -0.62 11.68 -12.22
C MET A 107 -0.61 12.95 -13.09
N PRO A 108 -1.74 13.71 -13.13
CA PRO A 108 -1.89 14.82 -14.08
C PRO A 108 -1.12 16.08 -13.65
N PHE A 109 -0.06 15.92 -12.86
CA PHE A 109 0.68 17.03 -12.29
C PHE A 109 2.03 17.21 -12.97
N ASP A 110 2.10 18.15 -13.91
CA ASP A 110 3.37 18.70 -14.34
C ASP A 110 3.83 19.70 -13.28
N VAL A 111 4.68 19.22 -12.37
CA VAL A 111 5.18 20.04 -11.26
C VAL A 111 5.95 21.26 -11.76
N ILE A 112 6.65 21.16 -12.89
CA ILE A 112 7.38 22.29 -13.47
C ILE A 112 6.39 23.38 -13.86
N LYS A 113 5.36 23.03 -14.64
CA LYS A 113 4.32 23.98 -15.03
C LYS A 113 3.57 24.54 -13.83
N LEU A 114 3.23 23.67 -12.86
CA LEU A 114 2.56 24.13 -11.65
C LEU A 114 3.36 25.20 -10.91
N VAL A 115 4.68 25.03 -10.82
CA VAL A 115 5.58 25.99 -10.14
C VAL A 115 5.81 27.24 -10.98
N THR A 116 5.98 27.12 -12.31
CA THR A 116 6.35 28.23 -13.18
C THR A 116 5.16 29.04 -13.69
N GLU A 117 4.01 28.40 -13.87
CA GLU A 117 2.82 28.98 -14.50
C GLU A 117 1.61 29.09 -13.56
N GLY A 118 1.71 28.49 -12.36
CA GLY A 118 0.62 28.44 -11.38
C GLY A 118 -0.39 27.31 -11.65
N PRO A 119 -1.53 27.31 -10.93
CA PRO A 119 -2.54 26.26 -11.08
C PRO A 119 -3.05 26.18 -12.51
N GLN A 120 -2.89 25.03 -13.14
CA GLN A 120 -3.45 24.76 -14.46
C GLN A 120 -4.92 24.35 -14.31
N PRO A 121 -5.83 24.86 -15.19
CA PRO A 121 -7.18 24.36 -15.22
C PRO A 121 -7.11 22.84 -15.43
N MET A 122 -7.86 22.08 -14.62
CA MET A 122 -8.02 20.64 -14.88
C MET A 122 -8.58 20.49 -16.28
N GLN A 123 -7.70 20.30 -17.26
CA GLN A 123 -8.12 19.88 -18.57
C GLN A 123 -8.83 18.55 -18.33
N GLN A 124 -10.10 18.52 -18.64
CA GLN A 124 -10.82 17.27 -18.80
C GLN A 124 -10.04 16.52 -19.87
N GLN A 125 -9.14 15.66 -19.47
CA GLN A 125 -8.51 14.71 -20.38
C GLN A 125 -9.61 13.72 -20.74
N ALA A 126 -10.44 14.14 -21.68
CA ALA A 126 -11.60 13.41 -22.18
C ALA A 126 -11.23 12.06 -22.84
N ASN A 127 -9.96 11.72 -22.88
CA ASN A 127 -9.42 10.47 -23.46
C ASN A 127 -8.68 9.60 -22.43
N GLN A 128 -8.74 9.90 -21.15
CA GLN A 128 -8.25 8.96 -20.17
C GLN A 128 -9.33 7.90 -19.94
N GLN A 129 -8.89 6.66 -20.00
CA GLN A 129 -9.65 5.47 -19.64
C GLN A 129 -10.64 5.81 -18.54
N ALA A 130 -11.92 5.65 -18.81
CA ALA A 130 -12.96 5.88 -17.82
C ALA A 130 -12.49 5.23 -16.53
N LEU A 131 -12.29 6.05 -15.48
CA LEU A 131 -11.89 5.56 -14.17
C LEU A 131 -12.87 4.45 -13.83
N ASP A 132 -12.39 3.22 -13.75
CA ASP A 132 -13.23 2.12 -13.26
C ASP A 132 -13.46 2.35 -11.76
N PHE A 133 -14.54 3.07 -11.48
CA PHE A 133 -14.91 3.40 -10.10
C PHE A 133 -15.15 2.15 -9.25
N ALA A 134 -15.54 1.02 -9.86
CA ALA A 134 -15.73 -0.21 -9.14
C ALA A 134 -14.38 -0.81 -8.72
N ALA A 135 -13.41 -0.90 -9.66
CA ALA A 135 -12.05 -1.35 -9.36
C ALA A 135 -11.35 -0.41 -8.37
N MET A 136 -11.53 0.91 -8.54
CA MET A 136 -11.00 1.91 -7.60
C MET A 136 -11.65 1.77 -6.22
N GLY A 137 -12.95 1.53 -6.15
CA GLY A 137 -13.67 1.32 -4.89
C GLY A 137 -13.09 0.13 -4.13
N GLU A 138 -12.81 -0.99 -4.79
CA GLU A 138 -12.21 -2.17 -4.18
C GLU A 138 -10.78 -1.90 -3.68
N ILE A 139 -9.96 -1.20 -4.47
CA ILE A 139 -8.59 -0.81 -4.08
C ILE A 139 -8.60 0.13 -2.87
N MET A 140 -9.52 1.10 -2.85
CA MET A 140 -9.70 2.00 -1.71
C MET A 140 -10.20 1.25 -0.48
N ARG A 141 -11.11 0.28 -0.65
CA ARG A 141 -11.58 -0.59 0.43
C ARG A 141 -10.42 -1.35 1.07
N GLN A 142 -9.56 -1.98 0.27
CA GLN A 142 -8.36 -2.67 0.77
C GLN A 142 -7.45 -1.75 1.58
N ALA A 143 -7.19 -0.55 1.10
CA ALA A 143 -6.39 0.44 1.82
C ALA A 143 -7.04 0.88 3.14
N GLN A 144 -8.35 1.02 3.15
CA GLN A 144 -9.10 1.41 4.34
C GLN A 144 -9.11 0.29 5.38
N GLU A 145 -9.43 -0.92 4.99
CA GLU A 145 -9.46 -2.10 5.88
C GLU A 145 -8.05 -2.47 6.37
N GLY A 146 -7.07 -2.47 5.47
CA GLY A 146 -5.70 -2.88 5.78
C GLY A 146 -4.95 -1.93 6.72
N TYR A 147 -5.15 -0.62 6.59
CA TYR A 147 -4.33 0.35 7.30
C TYR A 147 -5.11 1.54 7.86
N ARG A 148 -5.90 2.26 7.02
CA ARG A 148 -6.45 3.57 7.37
C ARG A 148 -7.42 3.53 8.54
N GLN A 149 -8.25 2.50 8.65
CA GLN A 149 -9.17 2.35 9.78
C GLN A 149 -8.43 2.29 11.12
N ARG A 150 -7.35 1.52 11.19
CA ARG A 150 -6.55 1.39 12.42
C ARG A 150 -5.88 2.69 12.82
N GLU A 151 -5.32 3.41 11.85
CA GLU A 151 -4.70 4.70 12.13
C GLU A 151 -5.74 5.74 12.55
N LEU A 152 -6.90 5.77 11.87
CA LEU A 152 -8.00 6.64 12.26
C LEU A 152 -8.45 6.34 13.70
N LEU A 153 -8.68 5.07 14.03
CA LEU A 153 -9.11 4.69 15.38
C LEU A 153 -8.07 5.03 16.44
N LYS A 154 -6.77 4.89 16.17
CA LYS A 154 -5.72 5.36 17.09
C LYS A 154 -5.82 6.86 17.33
N ILE A 155 -6.02 7.66 16.28
CA ILE A 155 -6.18 9.11 16.39
C ILE A 155 -7.43 9.44 17.19
N VAL A 156 -8.58 8.88 16.83
CA VAL A 156 -9.86 9.15 17.50
C VAL A 156 -9.78 8.80 18.98
N ARG A 157 -9.23 7.63 19.34
CA ARG A 157 -9.06 7.19 20.72
C ARG A 157 -8.08 8.09 21.53
N SER A 158 -7.17 8.79 20.84
CA SER A 158 -6.23 9.70 21.49
C SER A 158 -6.82 11.10 21.76
N LEU A 159 -7.99 11.41 21.21
CA LEU A 159 -8.65 12.70 21.47
C LEU A 159 -9.15 12.77 22.91
N PRO A 160 -8.90 13.89 23.63
CA PRO A 160 -9.40 14.08 24.99
C PRO A 160 -10.93 13.98 25.08
N GLU A 161 -11.63 14.35 23.99
CA GLU A 161 -13.08 14.38 23.90
C GLU A 161 -13.69 13.07 23.37
N ASN A 162 -12.89 12.03 23.16
CA ASN A 162 -13.33 10.78 22.52
C ASN A 162 -14.61 10.20 23.15
N GLU A 163 -14.69 10.19 24.49
CA GLU A 163 -15.86 9.67 25.22
C GLU A 163 -17.10 10.59 25.10
N GLN A 164 -16.94 11.82 24.62
CA GLN A 164 -18.00 12.81 24.49
C GLN A 164 -18.53 12.94 23.05
N ILE A 165 -17.96 12.19 22.11
CA ILE A 165 -18.40 12.19 20.70
C ILE A 165 -19.82 11.65 20.62
N LYS A 166 -20.77 12.48 20.18
CA LYS A 166 -22.19 12.14 20.04
C LYS A 166 -22.64 11.91 18.61
N SER A 167 -21.89 12.41 17.64
CA SER A 167 -22.20 12.27 16.22
C SER A 167 -20.95 12.38 15.38
N ILE A 168 -20.96 11.79 14.19
CA ILE A 168 -19.86 11.81 13.22
C ILE A 168 -20.43 12.24 11.88
N LEU A 169 -19.77 13.16 11.21
CA LEU A 169 -20.02 13.52 9.83
C LEU A 169 -18.82 13.10 8.98
N ASP A 170 -19.03 12.18 8.04
CA ASP A 170 -17.99 11.68 7.11
C ASP A 170 -18.18 12.37 5.75
N LEU A 171 -17.49 13.49 5.52
CA LEU A 171 -17.55 14.25 4.29
C LEU A 171 -16.69 13.61 3.21
N GLY A 172 -17.31 13.29 2.07
CA GLY A 172 -16.63 12.58 1.00
C GLY A 172 -16.33 11.13 1.36
N CYS A 173 -17.27 10.47 2.05
CA CYS A 173 -17.15 9.17 2.70
C CYS A 173 -16.62 8.03 1.79
N GLY A 174 -16.71 8.16 0.45
CA GLY A 174 -16.32 7.11 -0.49
C GLY A 174 -17.02 5.78 -0.18
N THR A 175 -16.28 4.80 0.34
CA THR A 175 -16.86 3.50 0.75
C THR A 175 -17.63 3.56 2.08
N GLY A 176 -17.53 4.64 2.83
CA GLY A 176 -18.11 4.80 4.17
C GLY A 176 -17.40 4.01 5.27
N LEU A 177 -16.41 3.19 4.93
CA LEU A 177 -15.76 2.27 5.89
C LEU A 177 -15.05 2.99 7.04
N LEU A 178 -14.50 4.18 6.80
CA LEU A 178 -13.79 4.93 7.83
C LEU A 178 -14.77 5.44 8.90
N GLY A 179 -15.84 6.13 8.49
CA GLY A 179 -16.89 6.59 9.40
C GLY A 179 -17.55 5.42 10.15
N MET A 180 -17.88 4.34 9.43
CA MET A 180 -18.45 3.13 10.04
C MET A 180 -17.51 2.49 11.07
N SER A 181 -16.18 2.54 10.87
CA SER A 181 -15.24 1.99 11.85
C SER A 181 -15.27 2.74 13.16
N VAL A 182 -15.39 4.07 13.11
CA VAL A 182 -15.49 4.90 14.31
C VAL A 182 -16.81 4.65 15.04
N VAL A 183 -17.92 4.54 14.31
CA VAL A 183 -19.24 4.19 14.92
C VAL A 183 -19.21 2.83 15.60
N LYS A 184 -18.58 1.83 14.96
CA LYS A 184 -18.44 0.47 15.54
C LYS A 184 -17.54 0.44 16.77
N ASP A 185 -16.55 1.32 16.85
CA ASP A 185 -15.62 1.43 17.98
C ASP A 185 -16.23 2.20 19.15
N ALA A 186 -17.22 3.05 18.90
CA ALA A 186 -17.92 3.80 19.93
C ALA A 186 -18.81 2.88 20.78
N PRO A 187 -19.07 3.23 22.05
CA PRO A 187 -20.02 2.50 22.88
C PRO A 187 -21.37 2.36 22.21
N ALA A 188 -21.97 1.18 22.31
CA ALA A 188 -23.19 0.82 21.57
C ALA A 188 -24.30 1.85 21.73
N GLY A 189 -24.80 2.37 20.60
CA GLY A 189 -25.93 3.27 20.53
C GLY A 189 -25.63 4.76 20.77
N GLN A 190 -24.37 5.16 20.91
CA GLN A 190 -24.01 6.54 21.27
C GLN A 190 -23.74 7.46 20.07
N VAL A 191 -23.36 6.92 18.90
CA VAL A 191 -22.90 7.76 17.80
C VAL A 191 -23.56 7.41 16.48
N PRO A 192 -24.51 8.25 15.98
CA PRO A 192 -25.00 8.13 14.61
C PRO A 192 -23.97 8.61 13.58
N LEU A 193 -23.96 7.97 12.43
CA LEU A 193 -23.15 8.37 11.26
C LEU A 193 -24.04 9.17 10.30
N SER A 194 -23.54 10.34 9.87
CA SER A 194 -24.08 11.11 8.75
C SER A 194 -23.07 11.15 7.61
N THR A 195 -23.52 11.04 6.38
CA THR A 195 -22.69 11.07 5.16
C THR A 195 -23.14 12.19 4.24
#